data_b6819cb2065e6f4721e03e9764888d91
#
_entry.id   b6819cb2065e6f4721e03e9764888d91
#
_cell.length_a   1.000
_cell.length_b   1.000
_cell.length_c   1.000
_cell.angle_alpha   90.00
_cell.angle_beta   90.00
_cell.angle_gamma   90.00
#
_symmetry.space_group_name_H-M   'P 1'
#
loop_
_entity.id
_entity.type
_entity.pdbx_description
1 polymer ?
#
loop_
_entity_poly.entity_id
_entity_poly.type
_entity_poly.pdbx_seq_one_letter_code
_entity_poly.pdbx_strand_id
1 'polypeptide(L)'
;MCYRYVGEDSALDVMHDGFVKVFSAIGQLHATDLHGFRSWITRIMVTTSLHHLRKQKNSSFLSVDDLEENMQPVDEEDMISIPIETLMKFIAELPTGYRTILNLAVFEGMPHKEIAKTLGINEHSSSSQLHRAKCVLAQKIKEYLTRQSL
;
A
#
# COMPACT_ATOMS: atom_id res chain seq x y z
N MET A 1 -0.76 -0.89 -9.93
CA MET A 1 -1.20 -1.45 -8.63
C MET A 1 -0.13 -2.35 -8.00
N CYS A 2 0.24 -3.49 -8.58
CA CYS A 2 1.22 -4.43 -7.99
C CYS A 2 2.54 -3.75 -7.58
N TYR A 3 3.05 -2.84 -8.40
CA TYR A 3 4.25 -2.04 -8.10
C TYR A 3 4.22 -1.37 -6.71
N ARG A 4 3.08 -0.80 -6.31
CA ARG A 4 2.95 -0.14 -5.00
C ARG A 4 3.10 -1.10 -3.82
N TYR A 5 2.81 -2.39 -4.01
CA TYR A 5 2.94 -3.41 -2.95
C TYR A 5 4.32 -4.05 -2.91
N VAL A 6 4.81 -4.52 -4.07
CA VAL A 6 5.97 -5.41 -4.14
C VAL A 6 7.22 -4.77 -4.74
N GLY A 7 7.14 -3.52 -5.21
CA GLY A 7 8.25 -2.83 -5.88
C GLY A 7 8.41 -3.25 -7.34
N GLU A 8 9.41 -2.67 -8.00
CA GLU A 8 9.62 -2.79 -9.44
C GLU A 8 10.01 -4.22 -9.85
N ASP A 9 10.94 -4.82 -9.13
CA ASP A 9 11.54 -6.12 -9.48
C ASP A 9 10.52 -7.26 -9.52
N SER A 10 9.51 -7.23 -8.66
CA SER A 10 8.50 -8.29 -8.53
C SER A 10 7.14 -7.94 -9.13
N ALA A 11 6.95 -6.69 -9.57
CA ALA A 11 5.62 -6.22 -9.99
C ALA A 11 5.07 -6.98 -11.20
N LEU A 12 5.91 -7.29 -12.18
CA LEU A 12 5.51 -8.02 -13.39
C LEU A 12 5.13 -9.46 -13.08
N ASP A 13 5.90 -10.15 -12.25
CA ASP A 13 5.63 -11.54 -11.86
C ASP A 13 4.32 -11.64 -11.07
N VAL A 14 4.12 -10.74 -10.13
CA VAL A 14 2.86 -10.67 -9.34
C VAL A 14 1.67 -10.32 -10.22
N MET A 15 1.85 -9.43 -11.19
CA MET A 15 0.80 -9.09 -12.16
C MET A 15 0.44 -10.30 -13.04
N HIS A 16 1.42 -11.04 -13.55
CA HIS A 16 1.20 -12.28 -14.31
C HIS A 16 0.43 -13.32 -13.48
N ASP A 17 0.88 -13.59 -12.26
CA ASP A 17 0.19 -14.51 -11.33
C ASP A 17 -1.26 -14.07 -11.06
N GLY A 18 -1.47 -12.76 -10.92
CA GLY A 18 -2.79 -12.18 -10.75
C GLY A 18 -3.68 -12.41 -11.96
N PHE A 19 -3.19 -12.19 -13.18
CA PHE A 19 -3.96 -12.43 -14.41
C PHE A 19 -4.25 -13.92 -14.64
N VAL A 20 -3.32 -14.82 -14.34
CA VAL A 20 -3.60 -16.28 -14.38
C VAL A 20 -4.79 -16.61 -13.47
N LYS A 21 -4.85 -16.04 -12.26
CA LYS A 21 -5.99 -16.23 -11.35
C LYS A 21 -7.28 -15.60 -11.89
N VAL A 22 -7.20 -14.40 -12.47
CA VAL A 22 -8.35 -13.73 -13.10
C VAL A 22 -8.94 -14.64 -14.19
N PHE A 23 -8.13 -15.12 -15.13
CA PHE A 23 -8.60 -15.99 -16.21
C PHE A 23 -9.13 -17.34 -15.72
N SER A 24 -8.50 -17.92 -14.70
CA SER A 24 -8.96 -19.17 -14.11
C SER A 24 -10.29 -19.05 -13.37
N ALA A 25 -10.59 -17.87 -12.83
CA ALA A 25 -11.78 -17.62 -12.02
C ALA A 25 -12.87 -16.82 -12.74
N ILE A 26 -12.67 -16.43 -14.01
CA ILE A 26 -13.61 -15.57 -14.74
C ILE A 26 -15.01 -16.18 -14.89
N GLY A 27 -15.09 -17.51 -14.95
CA GLY A 27 -16.37 -18.22 -14.98
C GLY A 27 -17.18 -18.13 -13.68
N GLN A 28 -16.56 -17.69 -12.60
CA GLN A 28 -17.20 -17.49 -11.27
C GLN A 28 -17.59 -16.03 -11.03
N LEU A 29 -17.35 -15.17 -12.02
CA LEU A 29 -17.65 -13.74 -11.92
C LEU A 29 -19.17 -13.54 -12.02
N HIS A 30 -19.76 -12.98 -10.97
CA HIS A 30 -21.17 -12.60 -10.91
C HIS A 30 -21.40 -11.08 -11.10
N ALA A 31 -20.35 -10.32 -11.44
CA ALA A 31 -20.48 -8.90 -11.69
C ALA A 31 -21.25 -8.64 -13.00
N THR A 32 -22.25 -7.78 -12.92
CA THR A 32 -23.11 -7.40 -14.05
C THR A 32 -22.71 -6.04 -14.65
N ASP A 33 -21.78 -5.34 -13.99
CA ASP A 33 -21.33 -4.02 -14.39
C ASP A 33 -19.78 -3.88 -14.35
N LEU A 34 -19.28 -2.81 -14.93
CA LEU A 34 -17.85 -2.52 -15.01
C LEU A 34 -17.24 -2.25 -13.61
N HIS A 35 -18.01 -1.65 -12.69
CA HIS A 35 -17.54 -1.35 -11.34
C HIS A 35 -17.28 -2.63 -10.54
N GLY A 36 -18.21 -3.55 -10.55
CA GLY A 36 -18.06 -4.86 -9.90
C GLY A 36 -16.93 -5.67 -10.51
N PHE A 37 -16.76 -5.63 -11.85
CA PHE A 37 -15.66 -6.27 -12.52
C PHE A 37 -14.29 -5.70 -12.09
N ARG A 38 -14.15 -4.37 -12.04
CA ARG A 38 -12.93 -3.71 -11.57
C ARG A 38 -12.61 -4.06 -10.12
N SER A 39 -13.62 -4.00 -9.24
CA SER A 39 -13.45 -4.35 -7.82
C SER A 39 -13.00 -5.79 -7.63
N TRP A 40 -13.54 -6.70 -8.41
CA TRP A 40 -13.19 -8.11 -8.39
C TRP A 40 -11.73 -8.35 -8.84
N ILE A 41 -11.30 -7.77 -9.96
CA ILE A 41 -9.89 -7.83 -10.41
C ILE A 41 -8.96 -7.21 -9.37
N THR A 42 -9.31 -6.03 -8.86
CA THR A 42 -8.52 -5.34 -7.83
C THR A 42 -8.29 -6.25 -6.62
N ARG A 43 -9.33 -6.92 -6.14
CA ARG A 43 -9.23 -7.85 -5.02
C ARG A 43 -8.28 -9.02 -5.30
N ILE A 44 -8.31 -9.59 -6.50
CA ILE A 44 -7.39 -10.66 -6.91
C ILE A 44 -5.95 -10.15 -6.92
N MET A 45 -5.70 -8.97 -7.52
CA MET A 45 -4.36 -8.39 -7.60
C MET A 45 -3.79 -8.02 -6.23
N VAL A 46 -4.60 -7.41 -5.35
CA VAL A 46 -4.21 -7.12 -3.96
C VAL A 46 -3.87 -8.41 -3.22
N THR A 47 -4.75 -9.41 -3.27
CA THR A 47 -4.52 -10.69 -2.58
C THR A 47 -3.27 -11.39 -3.10
N THR A 48 -3.01 -11.34 -4.40
CA THR A 48 -1.80 -11.92 -5.00
C THR A 48 -0.54 -11.19 -4.56
N SER A 49 -0.58 -9.86 -4.51
CA SER A 49 0.52 -9.03 -4.01
C SER A 49 0.83 -9.33 -2.53
N LEU A 50 -0.20 -9.41 -1.69
CA LEU A 50 -0.04 -9.75 -0.27
C LEU A 50 0.52 -11.17 -0.06
N HIS A 51 0.07 -12.12 -0.88
CA HIS A 51 0.61 -13.48 -0.85
C HIS A 51 2.08 -13.53 -1.23
N HIS A 52 2.49 -12.78 -2.25
CA HIS A 52 3.89 -12.65 -2.66
C HIS A 52 4.74 -12.07 -1.53
N LEU A 53 4.30 -10.99 -0.89
CA LEU A 53 4.99 -10.37 0.25
C LEU A 53 5.16 -11.35 1.43
N ARG A 54 4.14 -12.16 1.72
CA ARG A 54 4.23 -13.18 2.77
C ARG A 54 5.25 -14.27 2.45
N LYS A 55 5.37 -14.67 1.18
CA LYS A 55 6.37 -15.66 0.75
C LYS A 55 7.80 -15.14 0.85
N GLN A 56 8.04 -13.88 0.51
CA GLN A 56 9.37 -13.28 0.56
C GLN A 56 9.89 -13.07 1.98
N LYS A 57 9.01 -13.04 2.96
CA LYS A 57 9.38 -12.77 4.35
C LYS A 57 8.98 -13.91 5.26
N ASN A 58 9.99 -14.59 5.79
CA ASN A 58 9.95 -15.16 7.14
C ASN A 58 9.88 -14.06 8.24
N SER A 59 9.48 -12.84 7.91
CA SER A 59 9.48 -11.72 8.84
C SER A 59 8.11 -11.07 8.91
N SER A 60 7.63 -11.05 10.12
CA SER A 60 6.55 -10.29 10.70
C SER A 60 6.29 -8.95 9.96
N PHE A 61 5.04 -8.72 9.53
CA PHE A 61 4.54 -7.38 9.19
C PHE A 61 4.59 -6.42 10.40
N LEU A 62 5.13 -6.89 11.54
CA LEU A 62 4.88 -6.37 12.88
C LEU A 62 6.06 -5.68 13.54
N SER A 63 7.20 -5.46 12.91
CA SER A 63 8.31 -4.84 13.62
C SER A 63 8.92 -3.65 12.89
N VAL A 64 8.32 -2.49 13.10
CA VAL A 64 9.02 -1.22 13.05
C VAL A 64 8.48 -0.36 14.20
N ASP A 65 8.99 -0.63 15.40
CA ASP A 65 8.66 0.14 16.61
C ASP A 65 9.60 1.33 16.86
N ASP A 66 10.55 1.61 15.95
CA ASP A 66 11.64 2.56 16.19
C ASP A 66 11.46 3.96 15.57
N LEU A 67 10.24 4.39 15.27
CA LEU A 67 10.03 5.76 14.83
C LEU A 67 9.56 6.64 15.99
N GLU A 68 10.27 7.75 16.18
CA GLU A 68 9.99 8.74 17.23
C GLU A 68 8.52 9.19 17.23
N GLU A 69 7.93 9.21 18.42
CA GLU A 69 6.52 9.53 18.69
C GLU A 69 6.12 10.98 18.32
N ASN A 70 7.05 11.82 17.92
CA ASN A 70 6.87 13.27 17.73
C ASN A 70 6.70 13.73 16.27
N MET A 71 6.51 12.80 15.31
CA MET A 71 6.34 13.18 13.92
C MET A 71 4.90 13.63 13.63
N GLN A 72 4.74 14.81 13.06
CA GLN A 72 3.45 15.33 12.62
C GLN A 72 3.15 14.91 11.17
N PRO A 73 1.88 14.56 10.84
CA PRO A 73 1.49 14.32 9.46
C PRO A 73 1.61 15.61 8.62
N VAL A 74 1.79 15.45 7.31
CA VAL A 74 1.89 16.56 6.35
C VAL A 74 0.55 17.26 6.22
N ASP A 75 0.59 18.57 6.03
CA ASP A 75 -0.53 19.34 5.55
C ASP A 75 -0.83 18.96 4.09
N GLU A 76 -2.12 18.88 3.74
CA GLU A 76 -2.56 18.46 2.40
C GLU A 76 -2.01 19.37 1.29
N GLU A 77 -1.76 20.63 1.57
CA GLU A 77 -1.19 21.61 0.64
C GLU A 77 0.23 21.22 0.18
N ASP A 78 1.07 20.69 1.06
CA ASP A 78 2.41 20.24 0.71
C ASP A 78 2.41 19.02 -0.21
N MET A 79 1.37 18.15 -0.12
CA MET A 79 1.24 16.97 -0.97
C MET A 79 0.88 17.31 -2.42
N ILE A 80 0.18 18.44 -2.66
CA ILE A 80 -0.27 18.85 -3.99
C ILE A 80 0.90 19.41 -4.82
N SER A 81 1.96 19.86 -4.16
CA SER A 81 3.09 20.55 -4.80
C SER A 81 4.16 19.64 -5.39
N ILE A 82 4.09 18.32 -5.18
CA ILE A 82 5.10 17.37 -5.67
C ILE A 82 4.60 16.55 -6.87
N PRO A 83 5.49 16.22 -7.85
CA PRO A 83 5.14 15.35 -8.95
C PRO A 83 4.68 13.97 -8.47
N ILE A 84 3.66 13.41 -9.13
CA ILE A 84 3.10 12.11 -8.76
C ILE A 84 4.14 10.98 -8.80
N GLU A 85 5.09 11.04 -9.72
CA GLU A 85 6.19 10.08 -9.84
C GLU A 85 7.08 10.11 -8.60
N THR A 86 7.36 11.30 -8.07
CA THR A 86 8.14 11.48 -6.84
C THR A 86 7.39 10.94 -5.63
N LEU A 87 6.09 11.22 -5.53
CA LEU A 87 5.25 10.67 -4.46
C LEU A 87 5.22 9.14 -4.50
N MET A 88 5.06 8.55 -5.69
CA MET A 88 5.06 7.10 -5.87
C MET A 88 6.40 6.46 -5.47
N LYS A 89 7.51 7.14 -5.75
CA LYS A 89 8.83 6.70 -5.30
C LYS A 89 8.95 6.71 -3.78
N PHE A 90 8.48 7.77 -3.12
CA PHE A 90 8.49 7.84 -1.64
C PHE A 90 7.63 6.75 -1.01
N ILE A 91 6.47 6.44 -1.61
CA ILE A 91 5.63 5.33 -1.16
C ILE A 91 6.35 3.99 -1.32
N ALA A 92 7.06 3.78 -2.44
CA ALA A 92 7.82 2.55 -2.67
C ALA A 92 8.98 2.36 -1.69
N GLU A 93 9.54 3.45 -1.17
CA GLU A 93 10.63 3.44 -0.18
C GLU A 93 10.16 3.23 1.27
N LEU A 94 8.84 3.26 1.53
CA LEU A 94 8.32 2.97 2.87
C LEU A 94 8.63 1.53 3.29
N PRO A 95 8.86 1.28 4.59
CA PRO A 95 8.88 -0.07 5.14
C PRO A 95 7.66 -0.87 4.68
N THR A 96 7.84 -2.15 4.38
CA THR A 96 6.79 -2.99 3.76
C THR A 96 5.46 -2.96 4.52
N GLY A 97 5.47 -3.00 5.86
CA GLY A 97 4.25 -2.93 6.68
C GLY A 97 3.51 -1.60 6.49
N TYR A 98 4.21 -0.48 6.59
CA TYR A 98 3.63 0.86 6.41
C TYR A 98 3.11 1.06 4.99
N ARG A 99 3.90 0.66 4.00
CA ARG A 99 3.50 0.71 2.59
C ARG A 99 2.25 -0.11 2.32
N THR A 100 2.17 -1.31 2.88
CA THR A 100 1.01 -2.21 2.71
C THR A 100 -0.25 -1.58 3.31
N ILE A 101 -0.20 -1.10 4.55
CA ILE A 101 -1.35 -0.48 5.23
C ILE A 101 -1.77 0.80 4.53
N LEU A 102 -0.82 1.64 4.10
CA LEU A 102 -1.11 2.85 3.33
C LEU A 102 -1.85 2.50 2.03
N ASN A 103 -1.40 1.51 1.28
CA ASN A 103 -2.05 1.08 0.05
C ASN A 103 -3.47 0.58 0.31
N LEU A 104 -3.68 -0.30 1.29
CA LEU A 104 -4.99 -0.85 1.61
C LEU A 104 -5.97 0.23 2.09
N ALA A 105 -5.52 1.15 2.96
CA ALA A 105 -6.40 2.17 3.53
C ALA A 105 -6.69 3.31 2.54
N VAL A 106 -5.66 3.84 1.86
CA VAL A 106 -5.78 5.05 1.04
C VAL A 106 -6.16 4.76 -0.40
N PHE A 107 -5.49 3.81 -1.04
CA PHE A 107 -5.74 3.53 -2.47
C PHE A 107 -6.88 2.54 -2.69
N GLU A 108 -7.05 1.55 -1.80
CA GLU A 108 -8.12 0.56 -1.91
C GLU A 108 -9.35 0.95 -1.05
N GLY A 109 -9.25 1.99 -0.22
CA GLY A 109 -10.35 2.46 0.62
C GLY A 109 -10.83 1.45 1.66
N MET A 110 -9.96 0.52 2.07
CA MET A 110 -10.31 -0.56 2.98
C MET A 110 -10.38 -0.06 4.42
N PRO A 111 -11.47 -0.32 5.17
CA PRO A 111 -11.56 0.07 6.57
C PRO A 111 -10.57 -0.70 7.46
N HIS A 112 -10.10 -0.08 8.54
CA HIS A 112 -9.09 -0.68 9.43
C HIS A 112 -9.49 -2.06 9.97
N LYS A 113 -10.77 -2.28 10.22
CA LYS A 113 -11.31 -3.59 10.64
C LYS A 113 -11.02 -4.70 9.60
N GLU A 114 -11.17 -4.40 8.31
CA GLU A 114 -10.89 -5.34 7.23
C GLU A 114 -9.38 -5.50 7.01
N ILE A 115 -8.62 -4.40 7.09
CA ILE A 115 -7.15 -4.45 7.02
C ILE A 115 -6.60 -5.34 8.13
N ALA A 116 -7.06 -5.14 9.37
CA ALA A 116 -6.67 -5.94 10.52
C ALA A 116 -6.91 -7.44 10.29
N LYS A 117 -8.10 -7.80 9.82
CA LYS A 117 -8.44 -9.18 9.45
C LYS A 117 -7.55 -9.73 8.34
N THR A 118 -7.30 -8.93 7.30
CA THR A 118 -6.51 -9.34 6.14
C THR A 118 -5.04 -9.56 6.50
N LEU A 119 -4.47 -8.72 7.35
CA LEU A 119 -3.07 -8.78 7.74
C LEU A 119 -2.79 -9.61 9.01
N GLY A 120 -3.83 -10.02 9.73
CA GLY A 120 -3.70 -10.75 10.99
C GLY A 120 -3.17 -9.89 12.15
N ILE A 121 -3.51 -8.61 12.17
CA ILE A 121 -3.17 -7.63 13.21
C ILE A 121 -4.44 -7.12 13.89
N ASN A 122 -4.31 -6.36 14.97
CA ASN A 122 -5.49 -5.69 15.55
C ASN A 122 -5.79 -4.35 14.84
N GLU A 123 -7.01 -3.85 14.99
CA GLU A 123 -7.48 -2.62 14.34
C GLU A 123 -6.69 -1.38 14.79
N HIS A 124 -6.33 -1.32 16.06
CA HIS A 124 -5.51 -0.23 16.60
C HIS A 124 -4.11 -0.21 15.96
N SER A 125 -3.48 -1.37 15.80
CA SER A 125 -2.20 -1.48 15.09
C SER A 125 -2.31 -1.03 13.64
N SER A 126 -3.40 -1.34 12.95
CA SER A 126 -3.65 -0.87 11.58
C SER A 126 -3.74 0.65 11.53
N SER A 127 -4.48 1.27 12.45
CA SER A 127 -4.63 2.73 12.51
C SER A 127 -3.31 3.43 12.87
N SER A 128 -2.59 2.95 13.88
CA SER A 128 -1.32 3.55 14.30
C SER A 128 -0.23 3.41 13.23
N GLN A 129 -0.15 2.27 12.54
CA GLN A 129 0.79 2.09 11.43
C GLN A 129 0.47 2.97 10.22
N LEU A 130 -0.82 3.21 9.91
CA LEU A 130 -1.20 4.18 8.87
C LEU A 130 -0.75 5.59 9.25
N HIS A 131 -0.97 6.00 10.50
CA HIS A 131 -0.51 7.30 11.00
C HIS A 131 1.02 7.43 10.84
N ARG A 132 1.78 6.45 11.29
CA ARG A 132 3.25 6.43 11.14
C ARG A 132 3.69 6.45 9.67
N ALA A 133 3.01 5.72 8.78
CA ALA A 133 3.29 5.74 7.35
C ALA A 133 3.12 7.15 6.77
N LYS A 134 2.05 7.85 7.16
CA LYS A 134 1.81 9.23 6.75
C LYS A 134 2.88 10.18 7.30
N CYS A 135 3.34 10.01 8.52
CA CYS A 135 4.41 10.83 9.12
C CYS A 135 5.74 10.65 8.37
N VAL A 136 6.11 9.41 8.02
CA VAL A 136 7.34 9.14 7.25
C VAL A 136 7.26 9.77 5.85
N LEU A 137 6.11 9.66 5.17
CA LEU A 137 5.91 10.34 3.89
C LEU A 137 6.03 11.85 4.03
N ALA A 138 5.45 12.41 5.08
CA ALA A 138 5.53 13.80 5.44
C ALA A 138 6.96 14.32 5.47
N GLN A 139 7.78 13.62 6.22
CA GLN A 139 9.18 13.99 6.35
C GLN A 139 9.91 13.97 5.01
N LYS A 140 9.72 12.91 4.20
CA LYS A 140 10.33 12.79 2.87
C LYS A 140 9.91 13.93 1.94
N ILE A 141 8.62 14.30 1.96
CA ILE A 141 8.08 15.40 1.18
C ILE A 141 8.71 16.72 1.61
N LYS A 142 8.76 17.00 2.91
CA LYS A 142 9.35 18.21 3.46
C LYS A 142 10.82 18.34 3.11
N GLU A 143 11.59 17.27 3.22
CA GLU A 143 13.01 17.25 2.82
C GLU A 143 13.18 17.50 1.32
N TYR A 144 12.31 16.93 0.47
CA TYR A 144 12.32 17.15 -0.96
C TYR A 144 12.03 18.62 -1.30
N LEU A 145 10.98 19.21 -0.73
CA LEU A 145 10.62 20.61 -0.96
C LEU A 145 11.71 21.58 -0.48
N THR A 146 12.34 21.29 0.66
CA THR A 146 13.45 22.10 1.17
C THR A 146 14.64 22.09 0.21
N ARG A 147 14.96 20.94 -0.41
CA ARG A 147 16.04 20.82 -1.41
C ARG A 147 15.73 21.52 -2.73
N GLN A 148 14.46 21.65 -3.10
CA GLN A 148 14.03 22.37 -4.31
C GLN A 148 14.06 23.89 -4.12
N SER A 149 14.00 24.37 -2.89
CA SER A 149 13.99 25.80 -2.54
C SER A 149 15.39 26.39 -2.35
N LEU A 150 16.42 25.57 -2.45
CA LEU A 150 17.84 25.98 -2.41
C LEU A 150 18.41 26.13 -3.81
#